data_a3162482124c7cd455c1e2932469dd6c
#
_entry.id   a3162482124c7cd455c1e2932469dd6c
#
_cell.length_a   1.000
_cell.length_b   1.000
_cell.length_c   1.000
_cell.angle_alpha   90.00
_cell.angle_beta   90.00
_cell.angle_gamma   90.00
#
_symmetry.space_group_name_H-M   'P 1'
#
loop_
_entity.id
_entity.type
_entity.pdbx_description
1 polymer ?
#
loop_
_entity_poly.entity_id
_entity_poly.type
_entity_poly.pdbx_seq_one_letter_code
_entity_poly.pdbx_strand_id
1 'polypeptide(L)'
;MAFSLQLLHINDQQTTSLAVLDDIPRAEAILKAFQGSGAGDVTLTLSAGDTYLPGLFFAASGDLYGHPGIADIQINNLLGIQANAIGNHEFDDGTETFASLISGLDDDGESIWDPAPYATYSTPFTGTNFPYLSANLSFPADSEPLLNALVQSSGQSPVAATIASSVVFEENGERIGVVGATTPGLASITSAGGTVVTPAADNQNLSEEEIDALAAVIQPEVDGLVADGVDKIILTSHGQVFRVEEGLAERLKNVDIVIAGGSEVRTFDGSDRPRPGDTQADTYPKFVTNAGGTQTAVVTEPGDYRYIGRLVIDFDDDGNLIPSSYDSQVSGSYATDAAGVEEVGAEVDPESDI
;
A
#
# COMPACT_ATOMS: atom_id res chain seq x y z
N MET A 1 25.34 14.94 -1.02
CA MET A 1 24.16 15.77 -0.61
C MET A 1 23.19 14.77 -0.03
N ALA A 2 22.44 15.14 1.01
CA ALA A 2 21.41 14.24 1.54
C ALA A 2 20.42 13.91 0.41
N PHE A 3 20.02 12.65 0.29
CA PHE A 3 18.98 12.20 -0.62
C PHE A 3 17.62 12.51 -0.01
N SER A 4 16.67 12.99 -0.80
CA SER A 4 15.31 13.31 -0.34
C SER A 4 14.27 12.42 -1.02
N LEU A 5 13.48 11.70 -0.24
CA LEU A 5 12.35 10.88 -0.72
C LEU A 5 11.04 11.63 -0.49
N GLN A 6 10.21 11.72 -1.53
CA GLN A 6 8.78 11.98 -1.38
C GLN A 6 8.03 10.64 -1.44
N LEU A 7 7.49 10.20 -0.33
CA LEU A 7 6.59 9.07 -0.26
C LEU A 7 5.14 9.56 -0.22
N LEU A 8 4.35 9.12 -1.20
CA LEU A 8 2.89 9.25 -1.22
C LEU A 8 2.31 7.90 -0.85
N HIS A 9 1.37 7.86 0.07
CA HIS A 9 0.81 6.58 0.51
C HIS A 9 -0.69 6.67 0.76
N ILE A 10 -1.33 5.54 0.55
CA ILE A 10 -2.73 5.26 0.85
C ILE A 10 -2.84 3.84 1.41
N ASN A 11 -3.96 3.51 2.01
CA ASN A 11 -4.30 2.17 2.49
C ASN A 11 -5.81 2.04 2.64
N ASP A 12 -6.31 0.80 2.71
CA ASP A 12 -7.72 0.51 3.01
C ASP A 12 -8.70 1.22 2.07
N GLN A 13 -8.47 1.13 0.76
CA GLN A 13 -9.27 1.86 -0.24
C GLN A 13 -10.72 1.37 -0.37
N GLN A 14 -11.04 0.22 0.01
CA GLN A 14 -12.25 -0.60 0.23
C GLN A 14 -13.58 -0.15 -0.39
N THR A 15 -13.80 1.11 -0.75
CA THR A 15 -15.03 1.64 -1.36
C THR A 15 -16.32 1.33 -0.56
N THR A 16 -16.26 1.49 0.78
CA THR A 16 -17.34 1.07 1.68
C THR A 16 -18.59 1.95 1.60
N SER A 17 -18.48 3.16 1.07
CA SER A 17 -19.58 4.13 1.00
C SER A 17 -19.65 4.83 -0.36
N LEU A 18 -20.84 5.38 -0.72
CA LEU A 18 -21.00 6.18 -1.93
C LEU A 18 -20.21 7.51 -1.90
N ALA A 19 -19.71 7.92 -0.75
CA ALA A 19 -18.88 9.13 -0.65
C ALA A 19 -17.56 8.98 -1.44
N VAL A 20 -17.07 7.76 -1.62
CA VAL A 20 -15.85 7.48 -2.41
C VAL A 20 -15.96 7.95 -3.86
N LEU A 21 -17.17 8.00 -4.45
CA LEU A 21 -17.39 8.52 -5.80
C LEU A 21 -16.98 9.99 -5.94
N ASP A 22 -17.07 10.76 -4.86
CA ASP A 22 -16.59 12.15 -4.80
C ASP A 22 -15.13 12.24 -4.35
N ASP A 23 -14.68 11.32 -3.50
CA ASP A 23 -13.34 11.36 -2.89
C ASP A 23 -12.26 10.82 -3.85
N ILE A 24 -12.54 9.81 -4.67
CA ILE A 24 -11.58 9.22 -5.62
C ILE A 24 -11.05 10.24 -6.64
N PRO A 25 -11.89 11.03 -7.36
CA PRO A 25 -11.37 12.05 -8.28
C PRO A 25 -10.56 13.15 -7.57
N ARG A 26 -10.89 13.45 -6.31
CA ARG A 26 -10.13 14.42 -5.49
C ARG A 26 -8.80 13.83 -5.03
N ALA A 27 -8.77 12.54 -4.65
CA ALA A 27 -7.54 11.83 -4.33
C ALA A 27 -6.58 11.82 -5.53
N GLU A 28 -7.11 11.55 -6.74
CA GLU A 28 -6.35 11.64 -7.99
C GLU A 28 -5.75 13.03 -8.18
N ALA A 29 -6.56 14.09 -8.06
CA ALA A 29 -6.09 15.45 -8.23
C ALA A 29 -4.97 15.81 -7.26
N ILE A 30 -5.09 15.43 -5.99
CA ILE A 30 -4.08 15.66 -4.95
C ILE A 30 -2.80 14.85 -5.25
N LEU A 31 -2.93 13.56 -5.57
CA LEU A 31 -1.78 12.70 -5.90
C LEU A 31 -1.04 13.23 -7.12
N LYS A 32 -1.72 13.60 -8.20
CA LYS A 32 -1.11 14.18 -9.41
C LYS A 32 -0.36 15.48 -9.10
N ALA A 33 -0.94 16.36 -8.26
CA ALA A 33 -0.28 17.59 -7.85
C ALA A 33 1.02 17.30 -7.08
N PHE A 34 1.03 16.31 -6.18
CA PHE A 34 2.22 15.94 -5.43
C PHE A 34 3.25 15.20 -6.30
N GLN A 35 2.84 14.27 -7.15
CA GLN A 35 3.71 13.57 -8.11
C GLN A 35 4.43 14.57 -9.02
N GLY A 36 3.77 15.65 -9.40
CA GLY A 36 4.35 16.73 -10.22
C GLY A 36 5.13 17.79 -9.43
N SER A 37 5.17 17.74 -8.10
CA SER A 37 5.72 18.84 -7.26
C SER A 37 7.24 18.94 -7.27
N GLY A 38 7.96 17.83 -7.52
CA GLY A 38 9.43 17.79 -7.42
C GLY A 38 9.94 18.04 -6.00
N ALA A 39 9.18 17.68 -4.95
CA ALA A 39 9.54 17.94 -3.57
C ALA A 39 10.64 17.00 -3.03
N GLY A 40 10.87 15.86 -3.65
CA GLY A 40 11.98 14.94 -3.37
C GLY A 40 12.82 14.67 -4.61
N ASP A 41 13.99 14.07 -4.43
CA ASP A 41 14.83 13.58 -5.54
C ASP A 41 14.16 12.39 -6.25
N VAL A 42 13.39 11.60 -5.49
CA VAL A 42 12.54 10.49 -5.95
C VAL A 42 11.15 10.62 -5.35
N THR A 43 10.12 10.26 -6.11
CA THR A 43 8.74 10.15 -5.63
C THR A 43 8.26 8.72 -5.79
N LEU A 44 7.83 8.08 -4.69
CA LEU A 44 7.15 6.80 -4.70
C LEU A 44 5.69 6.97 -4.26
N THR A 45 4.79 6.24 -4.93
CA THR A 45 3.36 6.14 -4.56
C THR A 45 3.07 4.68 -4.21
N LEU A 46 2.81 4.40 -2.94
CA LEU A 46 2.65 3.05 -2.41
C LEU A 46 1.30 2.88 -1.71
N SER A 47 0.82 1.64 -1.64
CA SER A 47 -0.37 1.27 -0.87
C SER A 47 -0.05 0.18 0.15
N ALA A 48 -0.80 0.17 1.25
CA ALA A 48 -0.65 -0.81 2.32
C ALA A 48 -1.81 -1.82 2.40
N GLY A 49 -2.39 -2.19 1.26
CA GLY A 49 -3.37 -3.29 1.15
C GLY A 49 -4.82 -2.86 1.29
N ASP A 50 -5.70 -3.85 1.18
CA ASP A 50 -7.16 -3.72 1.18
C ASP A 50 -7.65 -2.78 0.07
N THR A 51 -7.31 -3.15 -1.17
CA THR A 51 -7.66 -2.39 -2.38
C THR A 51 -9.17 -2.35 -2.61
N TYR A 52 -9.87 -3.42 -2.27
CA TYR A 52 -11.31 -3.58 -2.47
C TYR A 52 -11.97 -4.31 -1.28
N LEU A 53 -13.28 -4.16 -1.20
CA LEU A 53 -14.15 -4.93 -0.30
C LEU A 53 -15.36 -5.39 -1.10
N PRO A 54 -15.72 -6.70 -1.08
CA PRO A 54 -16.93 -7.18 -1.74
C PRO A 54 -18.18 -6.44 -1.26
N GLY A 55 -18.66 -5.50 -2.08
CA GLY A 55 -19.77 -4.60 -1.81
C GLY A 55 -20.45 -4.14 -3.09
N LEU A 56 -21.23 -3.06 -3.00
CA LEU A 56 -21.98 -2.56 -4.16
C LEU A 56 -21.07 -2.04 -5.28
N PHE A 57 -19.98 -1.35 -4.93
CA PHE A 57 -19.03 -0.83 -5.92
C PHE A 57 -18.29 -1.98 -6.62
N PHE A 58 -17.73 -2.90 -5.85
CA PHE A 58 -17.07 -4.11 -6.33
C PHE A 58 -17.99 -4.92 -7.28
N ALA A 59 -19.25 -5.18 -6.86
CA ALA A 59 -20.22 -5.91 -7.67
C ALA A 59 -20.62 -5.15 -8.95
N ALA A 60 -20.81 -3.82 -8.87
CA ALA A 60 -21.13 -3.00 -10.04
C ALA A 60 -20.02 -3.01 -11.10
N SER A 61 -18.78 -3.15 -10.69
CA SER A 61 -17.63 -3.36 -11.56
C SER A 61 -17.84 -4.61 -12.45
N GLY A 62 -18.37 -5.70 -11.88
CA GLY A 62 -18.72 -6.93 -12.63
C GLY A 62 -19.79 -6.68 -13.71
N ASP A 63 -20.84 -5.93 -13.38
CA ASP A 63 -21.91 -5.59 -14.32
C ASP A 63 -21.42 -4.67 -15.45
N LEU A 64 -20.41 -3.83 -15.19
CA LEU A 64 -19.89 -2.87 -16.15
C LEU A 64 -18.76 -3.44 -17.01
N TYR A 65 -17.86 -4.25 -16.43
CA TYR A 65 -16.58 -4.60 -17.03
C TYR A 65 -16.32 -6.11 -17.16
N GLY A 66 -17.29 -6.93 -16.76
CA GLY A 66 -17.24 -8.40 -16.90
C GLY A 66 -16.77 -9.16 -15.66
N HIS A 67 -16.02 -8.52 -14.75
CA HIS A 67 -15.55 -9.13 -13.53
C HIS A 67 -15.61 -8.15 -12.34
N PRO A 68 -16.07 -8.61 -11.14
CA PRO A 68 -16.03 -7.80 -9.93
C PRO A 68 -14.60 -7.35 -9.61
N GLY A 69 -14.44 -6.15 -9.04
CA GLY A 69 -13.16 -5.62 -8.61
C GLY A 69 -12.29 -4.98 -9.70
N ILE A 70 -12.63 -5.11 -11.00
CA ILE A 70 -11.86 -4.47 -12.08
C ILE A 70 -11.74 -2.96 -11.84
N ALA A 71 -12.86 -2.29 -11.48
CA ALA A 71 -12.85 -0.84 -11.26
C ALA A 71 -11.92 -0.45 -10.08
N ASP A 72 -11.92 -1.22 -9.00
CA ASP A 72 -11.07 -0.97 -7.83
C ASP A 72 -9.59 -1.04 -8.20
N ILE A 73 -9.17 -2.09 -8.92
CA ILE A 73 -7.79 -2.22 -9.42
C ILE A 73 -7.46 -1.12 -10.43
N GLN A 74 -8.40 -0.82 -11.33
CA GLN A 74 -8.16 0.19 -12.36
C GLN A 74 -7.96 1.59 -11.77
N ILE A 75 -8.69 1.94 -10.71
CA ILE A 75 -8.46 3.17 -9.95
C ILE A 75 -7.02 3.21 -9.42
N ASN A 76 -6.54 2.14 -8.78
CA ASN A 76 -5.16 2.09 -8.28
C ASN A 76 -4.12 2.22 -9.41
N ASN A 77 -4.38 1.60 -10.57
CA ASN A 77 -3.55 1.76 -11.77
C ASN A 77 -3.49 3.23 -12.23
N LEU A 78 -4.63 3.93 -12.23
CA LEU A 78 -4.74 5.34 -12.65
C LEU A 78 -4.17 6.32 -11.62
N LEU A 79 -4.26 6.01 -10.33
CA LEU A 79 -3.60 6.76 -9.25
C LEU A 79 -2.07 6.62 -9.29
N GLY A 80 -1.55 5.66 -10.06
CA GLY A 80 -0.12 5.44 -10.21
C GLY A 80 0.52 4.74 -9.01
N ILE A 81 -0.21 3.82 -8.35
CA ILE A 81 0.36 2.95 -7.33
C ILE A 81 1.50 2.13 -7.96
N GLN A 82 2.66 2.09 -7.30
CA GLN A 82 3.86 1.44 -7.81
C GLN A 82 4.16 0.10 -7.12
N ALA A 83 3.66 -0.10 -5.90
CA ALA A 83 3.62 -1.39 -5.19
C ALA A 83 2.53 -1.33 -4.11
N ASN A 84 1.95 -2.49 -3.79
CA ASN A 84 0.88 -2.61 -2.79
C ASN A 84 1.15 -3.79 -1.85
N ALA A 85 0.90 -3.66 -0.55
CA ALA A 85 0.87 -4.80 0.34
C ALA A 85 -0.35 -5.69 0.05
N ILE A 86 -0.28 -6.97 0.42
CA ILE A 86 -1.45 -7.85 0.43
C ILE A 86 -2.16 -7.67 1.77
N GLY A 87 -3.39 -7.15 1.75
CA GLY A 87 -4.28 -7.09 2.90
C GLY A 87 -5.14 -8.35 3.05
N ASN A 88 -6.14 -8.29 3.92
CA ASN A 88 -7.05 -9.44 4.12
C ASN A 88 -8.22 -9.42 3.13
N HIS A 89 -8.69 -8.24 2.74
CA HIS A 89 -9.82 -8.11 1.81
C HIS A 89 -9.47 -8.55 0.38
N GLU A 90 -8.19 -8.64 0.01
CA GLU A 90 -7.76 -9.28 -1.23
C GLU A 90 -8.24 -10.75 -1.33
N PHE A 91 -8.56 -11.41 -0.22
CA PHE A 91 -9.02 -12.81 -0.18
C PHE A 91 -10.53 -12.99 0.02
N ASP A 92 -11.30 -11.92 0.22
CA ASP A 92 -12.72 -12.02 0.59
C ASP A 92 -13.61 -12.65 -0.48
N ASP A 93 -13.27 -12.47 -1.76
CA ASP A 93 -13.96 -13.12 -2.89
C ASP A 93 -13.18 -14.34 -3.44
N GLY A 94 -12.24 -14.85 -2.63
CA GLY A 94 -11.43 -16.04 -2.92
C GLY A 94 -10.12 -15.75 -3.66
N THR A 95 -9.24 -16.75 -3.61
CA THR A 95 -7.88 -16.66 -4.20
C THR A 95 -7.90 -16.64 -5.73
N GLU A 96 -8.91 -17.22 -6.37
CA GLU A 96 -9.11 -17.18 -7.82
C GLU A 96 -9.42 -15.77 -8.29
N THR A 97 -10.35 -15.08 -7.63
CA THR A 97 -10.68 -13.65 -7.91
C THR A 97 -9.44 -12.78 -7.73
N PHE A 98 -8.70 -12.95 -6.64
CA PHE A 98 -7.48 -12.18 -6.40
C PHE A 98 -6.43 -12.42 -7.51
N ALA A 99 -6.19 -13.67 -7.90
CA ALA A 99 -5.27 -14.00 -8.99
C ALA A 99 -5.72 -13.38 -10.33
N SER A 100 -7.03 -13.45 -10.63
CA SER A 100 -7.60 -12.88 -11.85
C SER A 100 -7.48 -11.35 -11.88
N LEU A 101 -7.70 -10.66 -10.76
CA LEU A 101 -7.52 -9.21 -10.65
C LEU A 101 -6.06 -8.78 -10.79
N ILE A 102 -5.11 -9.58 -10.30
CA ILE A 102 -3.69 -9.31 -10.51
C ILE A 102 -3.31 -9.48 -11.97
N SER A 103 -3.67 -10.63 -12.59
CA SER A 103 -3.22 -11.01 -13.93
C SER A 103 -4.03 -10.41 -15.08
N GLY A 104 -5.30 -10.03 -14.83
CA GLY A 104 -6.26 -9.69 -15.88
C GLY A 104 -6.82 -10.91 -16.61
N LEU A 105 -6.54 -12.13 -16.12
CA LEU A 105 -6.91 -13.40 -16.75
C LEU A 105 -7.70 -14.30 -15.78
N ASP A 106 -8.63 -15.09 -16.30
CA ASP A 106 -9.30 -16.15 -15.55
C ASP A 106 -8.44 -17.42 -15.42
N ASP A 107 -9.01 -18.49 -14.86
CA ASP A 107 -8.36 -19.78 -14.64
C ASP A 107 -8.07 -20.57 -15.95
N ASP A 108 -8.78 -20.25 -17.04
CA ASP A 108 -8.54 -20.76 -18.38
C ASP A 108 -7.49 -19.93 -19.17
N GLY A 109 -7.04 -18.81 -18.61
CA GLY A 109 -6.09 -17.88 -19.22
C GLY A 109 -6.74 -16.92 -20.22
N GLU A 110 -8.05 -16.77 -20.18
CA GLU A 110 -8.78 -15.81 -21.00
C GLU A 110 -8.93 -14.48 -20.26
N SER A 111 -9.07 -13.38 -21.01
CA SER A 111 -9.23 -12.03 -20.41
C SER A 111 -10.52 -11.93 -19.61
N ILE A 112 -10.45 -11.41 -18.39
CA ILE A 112 -11.63 -11.08 -17.57
C ILE A 112 -12.30 -9.76 -17.99
N TRP A 113 -11.75 -9.02 -18.97
CA TRP A 113 -12.29 -7.77 -19.50
C TRP A 113 -13.37 -8.03 -20.56
N ASP A 114 -14.64 -7.83 -20.19
CA ASP A 114 -15.80 -7.93 -21.08
C ASP A 114 -16.77 -6.74 -20.83
N PRO A 115 -16.43 -5.52 -21.30
CA PRO A 115 -17.17 -4.32 -20.93
C PRO A 115 -18.58 -4.31 -21.55
N ALA A 116 -19.56 -3.94 -20.72
CA ALA A 116 -20.93 -3.71 -21.19
C ALA A 116 -20.97 -2.61 -22.25
N PRO A 117 -21.92 -2.66 -23.23
CA PRO A 117 -21.98 -1.67 -24.30
C PRO A 117 -22.24 -0.22 -23.84
N TYR A 118 -22.65 -0.03 -22.59
CA TYR A 118 -22.89 1.28 -21.97
C TYR A 118 -21.78 1.70 -21.00
N ALA A 119 -20.73 0.88 -20.84
CA ALA A 119 -19.55 1.26 -20.04
C ALA A 119 -18.84 2.44 -20.71
N THR A 120 -18.49 3.44 -19.93
CA THR A 120 -17.83 4.66 -20.42
C THR A 120 -16.32 4.49 -20.53
N TYR A 121 -15.71 3.76 -19.59
CA TYR A 121 -14.29 3.42 -19.61
C TYR A 121 -14.04 2.32 -20.65
N SER A 122 -13.11 2.53 -21.56
CA SER A 122 -12.89 1.66 -22.73
C SER A 122 -11.47 1.09 -22.84
N THR A 123 -10.56 1.51 -21.98
CA THR A 123 -9.19 0.95 -21.95
C THR A 123 -9.23 -0.47 -21.41
N PRO A 124 -8.76 -1.48 -22.16
CA PRO A 124 -8.78 -2.87 -21.70
C PRO A 124 -8.07 -3.05 -20.37
N PHE A 125 -8.68 -3.80 -19.46
CA PHE A 125 -8.06 -4.21 -18.22
C PHE A 125 -7.06 -5.35 -18.51
N THR A 126 -5.85 -5.21 -18.00
CA THR A 126 -4.75 -6.20 -18.19
C THR A 126 -4.10 -6.59 -16.86
N GLY A 127 -4.84 -6.45 -15.76
CA GLY A 127 -4.33 -6.69 -14.42
C GLY A 127 -3.76 -5.45 -13.74
N THR A 128 -2.98 -5.67 -12.69
CA THR A 128 -2.34 -4.59 -11.94
C THR A 128 -1.12 -4.04 -12.67
N ASN A 129 -0.94 -2.72 -12.65
CA ASN A 129 0.30 -2.07 -13.16
C ASN A 129 1.43 -2.10 -12.12
N PHE A 130 1.23 -2.77 -11.01
CA PHE A 130 2.13 -2.85 -9.86
C PHE A 130 2.21 -4.28 -9.32
N PRO A 131 3.27 -4.65 -8.59
CA PRO A 131 3.33 -5.89 -7.82
C PRO A 131 2.56 -5.78 -6.51
N TYR A 132 1.95 -6.87 -6.07
CA TYR A 132 1.57 -7.08 -4.69
C TYR A 132 2.73 -7.65 -3.87
N LEU A 133 2.86 -7.24 -2.60
CA LEU A 133 4.00 -7.59 -1.75
C LEU A 133 3.57 -8.25 -0.44
N SER A 134 4.22 -9.38 -0.09
CA SER A 134 4.16 -9.97 1.25
C SER A 134 5.33 -10.93 1.48
N ALA A 135 6.17 -10.66 2.48
CA ALA A 135 7.31 -11.51 2.85
C ALA A 135 6.91 -12.69 3.75
N ASN A 136 5.69 -12.67 4.27
CA ASN A 136 5.21 -13.69 5.21
C ASN A 136 4.05 -14.53 4.68
N LEU A 137 3.67 -14.37 3.40
CA LEU A 137 2.75 -15.26 2.70
C LEU A 137 3.48 -16.21 1.75
N SER A 138 2.94 -17.40 1.59
CA SER A 138 3.34 -18.33 0.52
C SER A 138 2.11 -18.98 -0.12
N PHE A 139 2.23 -19.26 -1.42
CA PHE A 139 1.18 -19.79 -2.27
C PHE A 139 1.62 -21.15 -2.82
N PRO A 140 1.37 -22.27 -2.09
CA PRO A 140 1.82 -23.59 -2.53
C PRO A 140 1.16 -24.00 -3.86
N ALA A 141 1.94 -24.47 -4.83
CA ALA A 141 1.45 -24.82 -6.18
C ALA A 141 0.34 -25.87 -6.19
N ASP A 142 0.29 -26.75 -5.17
CA ASP A 142 -0.72 -27.80 -5.06
C ASP A 142 -2.09 -27.26 -4.60
N SER A 143 -2.13 -26.15 -3.86
CA SER A 143 -3.36 -25.57 -3.31
C SER A 143 -3.70 -24.20 -3.87
N GLU A 144 -2.71 -23.44 -4.34
CA GLU A 144 -2.86 -22.09 -4.89
C GLU A 144 -2.09 -21.94 -6.21
N PRO A 145 -2.40 -22.73 -7.26
CA PRO A 145 -1.62 -22.75 -8.50
C PRO A 145 -1.64 -21.41 -9.23
N LEU A 146 -2.75 -20.67 -9.21
CA LEU A 146 -2.89 -19.40 -9.91
C LEU A 146 -2.02 -18.32 -9.24
N LEU A 147 -2.14 -18.13 -7.92
CA LEU A 147 -1.29 -17.19 -7.19
C LEU A 147 0.18 -17.58 -7.23
N ASN A 148 0.49 -18.90 -7.15
CA ASN A 148 1.87 -19.39 -7.26
C ASN A 148 2.52 -19.01 -8.60
N ALA A 149 1.75 -19.04 -9.70
CA ALA A 149 2.24 -18.69 -11.02
C ALA A 149 2.61 -17.19 -11.16
N LEU A 150 2.06 -16.32 -10.30
CA LEU A 150 2.33 -14.89 -10.28
C LEU A 150 3.54 -14.51 -9.41
N VAL A 151 4.06 -15.46 -8.60
CA VAL A 151 5.18 -15.20 -7.69
C VAL A 151 6.48 -15.01 -8.46
N GLN A 152 7.14 -13.90 -8.22
CA GLN A 152 8.50 -13.62 -8.72
C GLN A 152 9.54 -13.63 -7.58
N SER A 153 10.83 -13.65 -7.98
CA SER A 153 11.94 -13.55 -7.02
C SER A 153 11.94 -12.19 -6.32
N SER A 154 12.21 -12.19 -5.01
CA SER A 154 12.35 -10.98 -4.20
C SER A 154 13.55 -10.12 -4.60
N GLY A 155 13.53 -8.84 -4.20
CA GLY A 155 14.64 -7.90 -4.43
C GLY A 155 14.87 -7.52 -5.89
N GLN A 156 13.96 -7.85 -6.81
CA GLN A 156 14.01 -7.45 -8.22
C GLN A 156 13.29 -6.12 -8.44
N SER A 157 13.49 -5.52 -9.61
CA SER A 157 12.69 -4.36 -10.04
C SER A 157 11.20 -4.71 -10.04
N PRO A 158 10.29 -3.76 -9.73
CA PRO A 158 8.86 -3.99 -9.77
C PRO A 158 8.39 -4.49 -11.13
N VAL A 159 7.55 -5.52 -11.14
CA VAL A 159 6.93 -6.06 -12.35
C VAL A 159 5.41 -6.03 -12.16
N ALA A 160 4.71 -5.46 -13.13
CA ALA A 160 3.25 -5.45 -13.16
C ALA A 160 2.66 -6.87 -13.11
N ALA A 161 1.48 -7.00 -12.53
CA ALA A 161 0.74 -8.27 -12.46
C ALA A 161 1.53 -9.43 -11.79
N THR A 162 2.27 -9.14 -10.73
CA THR A 162 3.05 -10.15 -9.98
C THR A 162 2.88 -10.03 -8.47
N ILE A 163 3.39 -11.05 -7.77
CA ILE A 163 3.52 -11.09 -6.32
C ILE A 163 4.99 -11.28 -5.95
N ALA A 164 5.50 -10.56 -4.95
CA ALA A 164 6.86 -10.72 -4.44
C ALA A 164 6.92 -10.54 -2.92
N SER A 165 8.01 -10.97 -2.28
CA SER A 165 8.28 -10.59 -0.88
C SER A 165 8.75 -9.14 -0.80
N SER A 166 9.56 -8.70 -1.77
CA SER A 166 10.09 -7.35 -1.86
C SER A 166 10.43 -6.97 -3.31
N VAL A 167 10.54 -5.68 -3.56
CA VAL A 167 11.04 -5.10 -4.81
C VAL A 167 12.06 -4.01 -4.55
N VAL A 168 12.85 -3.65 -5.56
CA VAL A 168 13.82 -2.54 -5.50
C VAL A 168 13.53 -1.56 -6.61
N PHE A 169 13.24 -0.31 -6.25
CA PHE A 169 13.17 0.82 -7.16
C PHE A 169 14.56 1.39 -7.37
N GLU A 170 14.95 1.61 -8.61
CA GLU A 170 16.21 2.24 -8.98
C GLU A 170 15.91 3.54 -9.74
N GLU A 171 16.08 4.67 -9.06
CA GLU A 171 15.82 6.00 -9.62
C GLU A 171 16.90 6.98 -9.23
N ASN A 172 17.36 7.79 -10.19
CA ASN A 172 18.39 8.82 -10.00
C ASN A 172 19.72 8.29 -9.40
N GLY A 173 19.99 6.97 -9.54
CA GLY A 173 21.17 6.33 -9.00
C GLY A 173 21.02 5.83 -7.56
N GLU A 174 19.85 6.02 -6.97
CA GLU A 174 19.48 5.54 -5.64
C GLU A 174 18.68 4.23 -5.74
N ARG A 175 18.81 3.40 -4.72
CA ARG A 175 18.10 2.12 -4.60
C ARG A 175 17.23 2.13 -3.35
N ILE A 176 15.93 1.94 -3.53
CA ILE A 176 14.93 1.93 -2.45
C ILE A 176 14.26 0.57 -2.45
N GLY A 177 14.43 -0.20 -1.36
CA GLY A 177 13.76 -1.48 -1.16
C GLY A 177 12.37 -1.28 -0.57
N VAL A 178 11.39 -2.02 -1.09
CA VAL A 178 10.04 -2.08 -0.51
C VAL A 178 9.72 -3.52 -0.19
N VAL A 179 9.48 -3.82 1.08
CA VAL A 179 9.12 -5.15 1.61
C VAL A 179 7.64 -5.13 1.96
N GLY A 180 6.90 -6.20 1.67
CA GLY A 180 5.52 -6.34 2.08
C GLY A 180 5.36 -7.20 3.34
N ALA A 181 4.29 -6.96 4.11
CA ALA A 181 3.87 -7.85 5.20
C ALA A 181 2.34 -7.88 5.33
N THR A 182 1.80 -9.05 5.68
CA THR A 182 0.37 -9.30 5.89
C THR A 182 0.13 -9.76 7.33
N THR A 183 -1.05 -9.46 7.88
CA THR A 183 -1.40 -9.87 9.24
C THR A 183 -1.26 -11.38 9.47
N PRO A 184 -0.56 -11.81 10.54
CA PRO A 184 -0.54 -13.22 10.97
C PRO A 184 -1.91 -13.79 11.29
N GLY A 185 -2.88 -12.93 11.68
CA GLY A 185 -4.25 -13.31 11.98
C GLY A 185 -5.15 -13.53 10.75
N LEU A 186 -4.59 -13.60 9.54
CA LEU A 186 -5.32 -13.66 8.26
C LEU A 186 -6.44 -14.69 8.25
N ALA A 187 -6.17 -15.92 8.67
CA ALA A 187 -7.16 -17.02 8.68
C ALA A 187 -8.33 -16.81 9.67
N SER A 188 -8.23 -15.82 10.57
CA SER A 188 -9.30 -15.49 11.53
C SER A 188 -10.30 -14.48 10.97
N ILE A 189 -9.97 -13.81 9.85
CA ILE A 189 -10.75 -12.67 9.32
C ILE A 189 -11.16 -12.84 7.86
N THR A 190 -10.53 -13.76 7.11
CA THR A 190 -10.88 -14.05 5.72
C THR A 190 -10.62 -15.50 5.36
N SER A 191 -11.09 -15.91 4.18
CA SER A 191 -10.92 -17.26 3.63
C SER A 191 -9.81 -17.27 2.56
N ALA A 192 -8.56 -17.24 3.01
CA ALA A 192 -7.38 -17.17 2.12
C ALA A 192 -7.04 -18.51 1.41
N GLY A 193 -8.00 -19.42 1.26
CA GLY A 193 -7.83 -20.69 0.53
C GLY A 193 -6.71 -21.55 1.09
N GLY A 194 -5.80 -21.97 0.22
CA GLY A 194 -4.59 -22.72 0.57
C GLY A 194 -3.37 -21.85 0.83
N THR A 195 -3.52 -20.52 0.88
CA THR A 195 -2.44 -19.58 1.22
C THR A 195 -1.93 -19.85 2.64
N VAL A 196 -0.62 -19.86 2.79
CA VAL A 196 0.04 -20.08 4.08
C VAL A 196 0.63 -18.77 4.60
N VAL A 197 0.21 -18.34 5.80
CA VAL A 197 0.78 -17.20 6.50
C VAL A 197 1.79 -17.68 7.56
N THR A 198 2.93 -17.02 7.67
CA THR A 198 3.99 -17.36 8.63
C THR A 198 4.51 -16.08 9.32
N PRO A 199 4.48 -15.98 10.68
CA PRO A 199 3.80 -16.91 11.57
C PRO A 199 2.29 -16.80 11.42
N ALA A 200 1.53 -17.84 11.79
CA ALA A 200 0.09 -17.75 11.92
C ALA A 200 -0.29 -17.35 13.35
N ALA A 201 -1.35 -16.55 13.49
CA ALA A 201 -1.93 -16.17 14.78
C ALA A 201 -3.44 -16.40 14.81
N ASP A 202 -3.99 -16.55 16.01
CA ASP A 202 -5.43 -16.84 16.21
C ASP A 202 -6.32 -15.61 16.01
N ASN A 203 -5.74 -14.39 16.00
CA ASN A 203 -6.46 -13.12 15.83
C ASN A 203 -5.50 -12.01 15.38
N GLN A 204 -6.04 -10.81 15.07
CA GLN A 204 -5.25 -9.66 14.60
C GLN A 204 -4.55 -8.87 15.73
N ASN A 205 -5.01 -9.02 16.98
CA ASN A 205 -4.42 -8.30 18.11
C ASN A 205 -3.24 -9.09 18.68
N LEU A 206 -2.12 -9.06 17.97
CA LEU A 206 -0.93 -9.83 18.28
C LEU A 206 -0.35 -9.49 19.65
N SER A 207 0.13 -10.50 20.38
CA SER A 207 0.98 -10.35 21.55
C SER A 207 2.39 -9.87 21.16
N GLU A 208 3.17 -9.43 22.13
CA GLU A 208 4.56 -9.01 21.89
C GLU A 208 5.39 -10.16 21.30
N GLU A 209 5.18 -11.41 21.77
CA GLU A 209 5.87 -12.60 21.25
C GLU A 209 5.47 -12.92 19.80
N GLU A 210 4.21 -12.67 19.41
CA GLU A 210 3.75 -12.84 18.02
C GLU A 210 4.32 -11.76 17.11
N ILE A 211 4.46 -10.51 17.58
CA ILE A 211 5.15 -9.44 16.84
C ILE A 211 6.65 -9.77 16.70
N ASP A 212 7.31 -10.28 17.76
CA ASP A 212 8.68 -10.76 17.69
C ASP A 212 8.84 -11.85 16.62
N ALA A 213 7.90 -12.81 16.57
CA ALA A 213 7.91 -13.88 15.59
C ALA A 213 7.70 -13.36 14.15
N LEU A 214 6.82 -12.38 13.96
CA LEU A 214 6.61 -11.75 12.64
C LEU A 214 7.85 -10.98 12.20
N ALA A 215 8.45 -10.19 13.09
CA ALA A 215 9.69 -9.47 12.80
C ALA A 215 10.83 -10.45 12.43
N ALA A 216 10.92 -11.62 13.08
CA ALA A 216 11.90 -12.65 12.75
C ALA A 216 11.70 -13.29 11.37
N VAL A 217 10.47 -13.27 10.82
CA VAL A 217 10.18 -13.72 9.45
C VAL A 217 10.53 -12.64 8.43
N ILE A 218 10.29 -11.36 8.74
CA ILE A 218 10.52 -10.24 7.82
C ILE A 218 12.02 -9.85 7.76
N GLN A 219 12.75 -9.89 8.89
CA GLN A 219 14.14 -9.43 8.97
C GLN A 219 15.08 -10.08 7.95
N PRO A 220 15.03 -11.40 7.65
CA PRO A 220 15.86 -12.01 6.62
C PRO A 220 15.67 -11.41 5.22
N GLU A 221 14.47 -10.95 4.87
CA GLU A 221 14.21 -10.28 3.60
C GLU A 221 14.88 -8.90 3.56
N VAL A 222 14.75 -8.13 4.64
CA VAL A 222 15.46 -6.85 4.82
C VAL A 222 16.97 -7.04 4.77
N ASP A 223 17.51 -8.05 5.48
CA ASP A 223 18.95 -8.37 5.50
C ASP A 223 19.45 -8.75 4.09
N GLY A 224 18.63 -9.43 3.29
CA GLY A 224 18.92 -9.75 1.89
C GLY A 224 19.09 -8.49 1.04
N LEU A 225 18.17 -7.54 1.14
CA LEU A 225 18.24 -6.25 0.44
C LEU A 225 19.50 -5.46 0.85
N VAL A 226 19.80 -5.41 2.14
CA VAL A 226 21.01 -4.73 2.65
C VAL A 226 22.28 -5.41 2.12
N ALA A 227 22.32 -6.75 2.07
CA ALA A 227 23.46 -7.48 1.51
C ALA A 227 23.66 -7.21 0.02
N ASP A 228 22.59 -6.88 -0.71
CA ASP A 228 22.60 -6.48 -2.12
C ASP A 228 22.90 -4.98 -2.31
N GLY A 229 23.17 -4.24 -1.22
CA GLY A 229 23.57 -2.84 -1.24
C GLY A 229 22.38 -1.85 -1.31
N VAL A 230 21.21 -2.25 -0.83
CA VAL A 230 20.07 -1.35 -0.61
C VAL A 230 20.16 -0.81 0.80
N ASP A 231 20.17 0.51 0.95
CA ASP A 231 20.35 1.20 2.23
C ASP A 231 19.15 2.06 2.66
N LYS A 232 18.08 2.07 1.86
CA LYS A 232 16.81 2.74 2.14
C LYS A 232 15.70 1.72 1.97
N ILE A 233 15.01 1.38 3.08
CA ILE A 233 14.04 0.28 3.08
C ILE A 233 12.72 0.74 3.68
N ILE A 234 11.65 0.51 2.91
CA ILE A 234 10.26 0.76 3.30
C ILE A 234 9.59 -0.59 3.56
N LEU A 235 8.93 -0.74 4.69
CA LEU A 235 7.99 -1.83 4.94
C LEU A 235 6.57 -1.32 4.67
N THR A 236 5.86 -1.90 3.70
CA THR A 236 4.42 -1.71 3.55
C THR A 236 3.72 -2.89 4.21
N SER A 237 2.96 -2.64 5.28
CA SER A 237 2.41 -3.68 6.16
C SER A 237 0.91 -3.54 6.30
N HIS A 238 0.19 -4.64 6.21
CA HIS A 238 -1.23 -4.73 6.51
C HIS A 238 -1.46 -5.56 7.76
N GLY A 239 -1.13 -4.99 8.93
CA GLY A 239 -1.13 -5.68 10.22
C GLY A 239 -2.45 -5.62 11.00
N GLN A 240 -3.45 -4.86 10.56
CA GLN A 240 -4.78 -4.68 11.13
C GLN A 240 -4.83 -3.83 12.42
N VAL A 241 -3.76 -3.69 13.15
CA VAL A 241 -3.72 -2.94 14.40
C VAL A 241 -2.45 -2.11 14.42
N PHE A 242 -2.56 -0.79 14.39
CA PHE A 242 -1.43 0.17 14.28
C PHE A 242 -0.27 -0.14 15.24
N ARG A 243 -0.57 -0.64 16.44
CA ARG A 243 0.45 -1.10 17.40
C ARG A 243 1.33 -2.24 16.86
N VAL A 244 0.84 -3.05 15.93
CA VAL A 244 1.63 -4.13 15.32
C VAL A 244 2.74 -3.53 14.46
N GLU A 245 2.41 -2.54 13.64
CA GLU A 245 3.38 -1.85 12.78
C GLU A 245 4.37 -1.02 13.60
N GLU A 246 3.91 -0.37 14.67
CA GLU A 246 4.82 0.28 15.63
C GLU A 246 5.79 -0.73 16.23
N GLY A 247 5.27 -1.88 16.65
CA GLY A 247 6.07 -2.96 17.20
C GLY A 247 7.06 -3.55 16.19
N LEU A 248 6.70 -3.66 14.90
CA LEU A 248 7.62 -4.05 13.83
C LEU A 248 8.71 -3.01 13.62
N ALA A 249 8.35 -1.73 13.58
CA ALA A 249 9.30 -0.62 13.43
C ALA A 249 10.35 -0.61 14.55
N GLU A 250 9.97 -0.95 15.79
CA GLU A 250 10.91 -1.04 16.92
C GLU A 250 11.84 -2.27 16.86
N ARG A 251 11.39 -3.37 16.22
CA ARG A 251 12.09 -4.68 16.22
C ARG A 251 12.97 -4.92 15.00
N LEU A 252 12.57 -4.38 13.87
CA LEU A 252 13.33 -4.54 12.62
C LEU A 252 14.55 -3.62 12.63
N LYS A 253 15.62 -4.07 11.97
CA LYS A 253 16.82 -3.26 11.70
C LYS A 253 16.79 -2.83 10.25
N ASN A 254 17.37 -1.66 9.96
CA ASN A 254 17.51 -1.13 8.61
C ASN A 254 16.18 -0.94 7.86
N VAL A 255 15.08 -0.75 8.59
CA VAL A 255 13.81 -0.29 8.04
C VAL A 255 13.65 1.17 8.42
N ASP A 256 13.47 2.04 7.43
CA ASP A 256 13.44 3.48 7.60
C ASP A 256 12.02 4.04 7.67
N ILE A 257 11.10 3.42 6.93
CA ILE A 257 9.70 3.81 6.90
C ILE A 257 8.82 2.57 7.01
N VAL A 258 7.75 2.64 7.79
CA VAL A 258 6.67 1.66 7.84
C VAL A 258 5.38 2.33 7.43
N ILE A 259 4.74 1.84 6.36
CA ILE A 259 3.37 2.22 5.98
C ILE A 259 2.45 1.18 6.61
N ALA A 260 1.56 1.62 7.50
CA ALA A 260 0.63 0.76 8.22
C ALA A 260 -0.76 0.77 7.57
N GLY A 261 -1.34 -0.42 7.36
CA GLY A 261 -2.67 -0.64 6.82
C GLY A 261 -3.57 -1.47 7.76
N GLY A 262 -4.87 -1.46 7.49
CA GLY A 262 -5.88 -2.25 8.20
C GLY A 262 -6.42 -1.62 9.48
N SER A 263 -5.81 -0.56 9.99
CA SER A 263 -6.16 -0.01 11.30
C SER A 263 -7.09 1.21 11.26
N GLU A 264 -7.19 1.88 10.14
CA GLU A 264 -7.91 3.15 9.93
C GLU A 264 -7.60 4.23 10.99
N VAL A 265 -6.42 4.18 11.59
CA VAL A 265 -6.00 5.16 12.60
C VAL A 265 -5.75 6.50 11.93
N ARG A 266 -6.30 7.55 12.53
CA ARG A 266 -6.11 8.93 12.05
C ARG A 266 -4.86 9.54 12.65
N THR A 267 -3.81 9.60 11.86
CA THR A 267 -2.57 10.24 12.25
C THR A 267 -2.50 11.63 11.63
N PHE A 268 -2.33 12.64 12.47
CA PHE A 268 -2.21 14.04 12.04
C PHE A 268 -1.08 14.72 12.78
N ASP A 269 -0.53 15.77 12.18
CA ASP A 269 0.33 16.70 12.89
C ASP A 269 -0.39 18.03 13.21
N GLY A 270 0.34 19.03 13.70
CA GLY A 270 -0.27 20.30 14.12
C GLY A 270 -0.64 21.24 12.96
N SER A 271 -0.23 20.92 11.73
CA SER A 271 -0.52 21.68 10.51
C SER A 271 -1.57 21.03 9.62
N ASP A 272 -1.85 19.76 9.83
CA ASP A 272 -2.86 19.02 9.08
C ASP A 272 -4.26 19.60 9.31
N ARG A 273 -5.09 19.50 8.27
CA ARG A 273 -6.50 19.88 8.31
C ARG A 273 -7.40 18.63 8.27
N PRO A 274 -7.83 18.09 9.43
CA PRO A 274 -8.77 16.97 9.45
C PRO A 274 -10.09 17.31 8.75
N ARG A 275 -10.73 16.31 8.16
CA ARG A 275 -12.11 16.42 7.66
C ARG A 275 -13.07 16.74 8.82
N PRO A 276 -14.18 17.45 8.57
CA PRO A 276 -15.16 17.75 9.62
C PRO A 276 -15.62 16.50 10.37
N GLY A 277 -15.41 16.45 11.67
CA GLY A 277 -15.77 15.34 12.56
C GLY A 277 -14.65 14.33 12.81
N ASP A 278 -13.55 14.38 12.07
CA ASP A 278 -12.39 13.55 12.36
C ASP A 278 -11.56 14.13 13.49
N THR A 279 -11.00 13.24 14.29
CA THR A 279 -10.14 13.60 15.42
C THR A 279 -8.85 12.83 15.34
N GLN A 280 -7.76 13.49 15.69
CA GLN A 280 -6.44 12.87 15.80
C GLN A 280 -6.44 11.74 16.83
N ALA A 281 -5.92 10.58 16.42
CA ALA A 281 -5.70 9.44 17.31
C ALA A 281 -4.21 9.27 17.66
N ASP A 282 -3.32 9.58 16.71
CA ASP A 282 -1.87 9.58 16.91
C ASP A 282 -1.19 10.64 16.01
N THR A 283 0.13 10.79 16.12
CA THR A 283 0.91 11.78 15.36
C THR A 283 1.31 11.26 13.98
N TYR A 284 1.42 12.16 13.01
CA TYR A 284 1.97 11.90 11.67
C TYR A 284 3.27 12.71 11.46
N PRO A 285 4.38 12.09 11.00
CA PRO A 285 4.68 10.66 11.17
C PRO A 285 5.00 10.35 12.63
N LYS A 286 4.94 9.08 13.02
CA LYS A 286 5.41 8.65 14.32
C LYS A 286 6.84 8.12 14.20
N PHE A 287 7.80 8.80 14.80
CA PHE A 287 9.19 8.35 14.82
C PHE A 287 9.44 7.41 16.00
N VAL A 288 10.03 6.25 15.72
CA VAL A 288 10.46 5.27 16.72
C VAL A 288 11.93 4.92 16.51
N THR A 289 12.61 4.48 17.58
CA THR A 289 13.99 3.97 17.47
C THR A 289 13.93 2.47 17.19
N ASN A 290 14.47 2.04 16.08
CA ASN A 290 14.50 0.64 15.65
C ASN A 290 15.59 -0.18 16.36
N ALA A 291 15.57 -1.50 16.16
CA ALA A 291 16.56 -2.40 16.78
C ALA A 291 18.02 -2.19 16.29
N GLY A 292 18.22 -1.46 15.20
CA GLY A 292 19.53 -1.01 14.71
C GLY A 292 20.06 0.24 15.43
N GLY A 293 19.19 0.94 16.18
CA GLY A 293 19.52 2.19 16.89
C GLY A 293 19.33 3.44 16.01
N THR A 294 18.80 3.30 14.80
CA THR A 294 18.40 4.40 13.90
C THR A 294 16.92 4.73 14.08
N GLN A 295 16.41 5.72 13.36
CA GLN A 295 15.01 6.13 13.43
C GLN A 295 14.20 5.51 12.29
N THR A 296 12.98 5.10 12.59
CA THR A 296 11.98 4.65 11.63
C THR A 296 10.76 5.55 11.73
N ALA A 297 10.25 6.02 10.59
CA ALA A 297 8.97 6.74 10.50
C ALA A 297 7.82 5.76 10.28
N VAL A 298 6.81 5.76 11.13
CA VAL A 298 5.57 5.00 10.95
C VAL A 298 4.49 5.96 10.47
N VAL A 299 3.86 5.65 9.34
CA VAL A 299 2.81 6.45 8.71
C VAL A 299 1.59 5.58 8.39
N THR A 300 0.41 6.16 8.45
CA THR A 300 -0.86 5.53 8.06
C THR A 300 -1.91 6.59 7.75
N GLU A 301 -2.92 6.22 6.95
CA GLU A 301 -4.09 7.05 6.68
C GLU A 301 -5.38 6.27 6.99
N PRO A 302 -6.47 6.95 7.32
CA PRO A 302 -7.78 6.30 7.33
C PRO A 302 -8.22 5.92 5.91
N GLY A 303 -8.93 4.80 5.80
CA GLY A 303 -9.35 4.20 4.53
C GLY A 303 -10.35 5.02 3.70
N ASP A 304 -10.96 4.35 2.70
CA ASP A 304 -12.00 4.90 1.82
C ASP A 304 -11.56 6.16 1.03
N TYR A 305 -10.29 6.23 0.61
CA TYR A 305 -9.74 7.40 -0.12
C TYR A 305 -9.92 8.74 0.59
N ARG A 306 -10.11 8.75 1.91
CA ARG A 306 -10.44 9.97 2.66
C ARG A 306 -9.29 10.92 2.84
N TYR A 307 -8.07 10.39 2.79
CA TYR A 307 -6.82 11.15 2.92
C TYR A 307 -5.73 10.57 2.03
N ILE A 308 -4.78 11.42 1.67
CA ILE A 308 -3.52 11.04 1.04
C ILE A 308 -2.41 11.40 2.01
N GLY A 309 -1.61 10.42 2.39
CA GLY A 309 -0.41 10.64 3.16
C GLY A 309 0.75 11.10 2.28
N ARG A 310 1.47 12.11 2.72
CA ARG A 310 2.68 12.62 2.09
C ARG A 310 3.79 12.76 3.11
N LEU A 311 4.89 12.04 2.91
CA LEU A 311 6.10 12.16 3.70
C LEU A 311 7.25 12.58 2.79
N VAL A 312 7.79 13.79 3.00
CA VAL A 312 9.04 14.25 2.40
C VAL A 312 10.10 14.21 3.48
N ILE A 313 11.12 13.38 3.28
CA ILE A 313 12.12 13.10 4.30
C ILE A 313 13.51 12.87 3.68
N ASP A 314 14.55 13.34 4.34
CA ASP A 314 15.92 13.18 3.89
C ASP A 314 16.59 11.96 4.54
N PHE A 315 17.57 11.42 3.82
CA PHE A 315 18.48 10.35 4.26
C PHE A 315 19.92 10.84 4.28
N ASP A 316 20.70 10.37 5.23
CA ASP A 316 22.12 10.65 5.29
C ASP A 316 22.94 9.79 4.29
N ASP A 317 24.26 10.02 4.23
CA ASP A 317 25.14 9.29 3.31
C ASP A 317 25.29 7.78 3.66
N ASP A 318 24.83 7.34 4.83
CA ASP A 318 24.77 5.95 5.29
C ASP A 318 23.38 5.31 5.06
N GLY A 319 22.43 6.03 4.46
CA GLY A 319 21.06 5.59 4.17
C GLY A 319 20.09 5.70 5.36
N ASN A 320 20.47 6.36 6.46
CA ASN A 320 19.57 6.49 7.61
C ASN A 320 18.65 7.69 7.44
N LEU A 321 17.38 7.52 7.79
CA LEU A 321 16.38 8.58 7.84
C LEU A 321 16.77 9.69 8.83
N ILE A 322 16.62 10.96 8.42
CA ILE A 322 16.92 12.15 9.22
C ILE A 322 15.61 12.79 9.73
N PRO A 323 15.14 12.50 10.96
CA PRO A 323 13.86 13.03 11.46
C PRO A 323 13.76 14.55 11.47
N SER A 324 14.90 15.26 11.62
CA SER A 324 14.93 16.72 11.65
C SER A 324 14.71 17.39 10.29
N SER A 325 14.68 16.62 9.19
CA SER A 325 14.32 17.11 7.84
C SER A 325 12.82 17.16 7.63
N TYR A 326 12.02 16.51 8.50
CA TYR A 326 10.57 16.55 8.42
C TYR A 326 10.06 18.00 8.53
N ASP A 327 9.30 18.43 7.53
CA ASP A 327 8.62 19.72 7.49
C ASP A 327 7.10 19.50 7.41
N SER A 328 6.41 19.83 8.48
CA SER A 328 4.96 19.74 8.60
C SER A 328 4.18 20.67 7.65
N GLN A 329 4.84 21.63 7.00
CA GLN A 329 4.20 22.47 5.98
C GLN A 329 4.22 21.80 4.58
N VAL A 330 4.93 20.70 4.44
CA VAL A 330 5.12 19.97 3.18
C VAL A 330 4.59 18.54 3.29
N SER A 331 4.83 17.91 4.44
CA SER A 331 4.42 16.54 4.77
C SER A 331 3.19 16.56 5.67
N GLY A 332 2.38 15.49 5.63
CA GLY A 332 1.18 15.36 6.47
C GLY A 332 0.10 14.52 5.81
N SER A 333 -1.08 14.57 6.40
CA SER A 333 -2.29 13.86 5.99
C SER A 333 -3.25 14.83 5.30
N TYR A 334 -3.41 14.68 3.98
CA TYR A 334 -4.18 15.60 3.13
C TYR A 334 -5.57 15.07 2.84
N ALA A 335 -6.59 15.76 3.35
CA ALA A 335 -7.99 15.36 3.15
C ALA A 335 -8.42 15.47 1.68
N THR A 336 -9.11 14.47 1.18
CA THR A 336 -9.64 14.40 -0.19
C THR A 336 -11.02 15.04 -0.34
N ASP A 337 -11.34 16.01 0.50
CA ASP A 337 -12.51 16.85 0.32
C ASP A 337 -12.20 18.09 -0.56
N ALA A 338 -13.23 18.89 -0.88
CA ALA A 338 -13.05 20.07 -1.72
C ALA A 338 -12.05 21.08 -1.16
N ALA A 339 -11.98 21.21 0.18
CA ALA A 339 -11.04 22.12 0.82
C ALA A 339 -9.59 21.58 0.77
N GLY A 340 -9.38 20.27 0.79
CA GLY A 340 -8.05 19.67 0.60
C GLY A 340 -7.53 19.85 -0.81
N VAL A 341 -8.38 19.70 -1.83
CA VAL A 341 -8.02 20.02 -3.23
C VAL A 341 -7.59 21.48 -3.37
N GLU A 342 -8.34 22.43 -2.76
CA GLU A 342 -7.99 23.85 -2.74
C GLU A 342 -6.67 24.11 -1.99
N GLU A 343 -6.45 23.43 -0.86
CA GLU A 343 -5.27 23.56 -0.01
C GLU A 343 -3.97 23.25 -0.78
N VAL A 344 -3.98 22.20 -1.60
CA VAL A 344 -2.82 21.83 -2.42
C VAL A 344 -2.77 22.53 -3.78
N GLY A 345 -3.75 23.37 -4.09
CA GLY A 345 -3.86 24.08 -5.37
C GLY A 345 -4.09 23.14 -6.56
N ALA A 346 -4.70 21.98 -6.31
CA ALA A 346 -5.06 21.00 -7.34
C ALA A 346 -6.41 21.34 -7.98
N GLU A 347 -6.68 20.75 -9.13
CA GLU A 347 -7.97 20.83 -9.81
C GLU A 347 -8.44 19.40 -10.17
N VAL A 348 -9.71 19.09 -9.87
CA VAL A 348 -10.31 17.82 -10.29
C VAL A 348 -10.53 17.88 -11.80
N ASP A 349 -9.96 16.93 -12.51
CA ASP A 349 -10.14 16.81 -13.96
C ASP A 349 -11.52 16.20 -14.28
N PRO A 350 -12.45 16.94 -14.87
CA PRO A 350 -13.78 16.42 -15.20
C PRO A 350 -13.75 15.43 -16.39
N GLU A 351 -12.62 15.31 -17.08
CA GLU A 351 -12.40 14.38 -18.20
C GLU A 351 -11.47 13.22 -17.80
N SER A 352 -11.15 13.09 -16.51
CA SER A 352 -10.37 11.94 -16.01
C SER A 352 -11.13 10.63 -16.24
N ASP A 353 -10.38 9.57 -16.47
CA ASP A 353 -10.90 8.19 -16.57
C ASP A 353 -11.26 7.57 -15.19
N ILE A 354 -11.03 8.30 -14.09
CA ILE A 354 -11.42 7.96 -12.72
C ILE A 354 -12.81 8.46 -12.37
#